data_102d01b4b848727741b0b246c91a1569
#
_entry.id   102d01b4b848727741b0b246c91a1569
#
_cell.length_a   1.000
_cell.length_b   1.000
_cell.length_c   1.000
_cell.angle_alpha   90.00
_cell.angle_beta   90.00
_cell.angle_gamma   90.00
#
_symmetry.space_group_name_H-M   'P 1'
#
loop_
_entity.id
_entity.type
_entity.pdbx_description
1 polymer ?
#
loop_
_entity_poly.entity_id
_entity_poly.type
_entity_poly.pdbx_seq_one_letter_code
_entity_poly.pdbx_strand_id
1 'polypeptide(L)'
;LSAALIAPLDTSRAREAVWLNPFGTQGIGNAAALVNRNQVIHTTAEAWPWRGTFLAAHLLRLFATLLGLGTLLGIYHSARLLWPQRFDIPLLATALVAFLPQFNFQHAAVSNDPLIIFLSTAALWQLIWLWQGPVTARRLLLLGITIGLAALSKNAGVLLLLFAAGFLAVRRLKDGLNNWPKQLATWGWQTAVYLLLPVLLLAGWLWWHNWQLYGDWTATNQFIRLAGGDREFTLWQVLAESSGLWRSLFAVFGWFNLLAPAWVYWLWSGLAVVGLVGIVRWVIGDWRLVIGTRTESPIAHLPSLIPHSLPLLL
;
A
#
# COMPACT_ATOMS: atom_id res chain seq x y z
N LEU A 1 1.08 -14.90 8.46
CA LEU A 1 0.80 -14.14 9.70
C LEU A 1 -0.63 -14.35 10.17
N SER A 2 -1.63 -14.09 9.34
CA SER A 2 -3.05 -14.25 9.71
C SER A 2 -3.37 -15.67 10.19
N ALA A 3 -2.89 -16.69 9.49
CA ALA A 3 -3.09 -18.09 9.89
C ALA A 3 -2.45 -18.41 11.26
N ALA A 4 -1.29 -17.84 11.57
CA ALA A 4 -0.64 -18.04 12.86
C ALA A 4 -1.44 -17.47 14.04
N LEU A 5 -2.15 -16.35 13.83
CA LEU A 5 -2.99 -15.73 14.86
C LEU A 5 -4.19 -16.61 15.25
N ILE A 6 -4.73 -17.37 14.30
CA ILE A 6 -5.93 -18.19 14.51
C ILE A 6 -5.61 -19.68 14.66
N ALA A 7 -4.34 -20.08 14.51
CA ALA A 7 -3.92 -21.47 14.61
C ALA A 7 -4.37 -22.21 15.89
N PRO A 8 -4.44 -21.54 17.07
CA PRO A 8 -4.94 -22.19 18.30
C PRO A 8 -6.45 -22.38 18.35
N LEU A 9 -7.21 -21.80 17.40
CA LEU A 9 -8.67 -21.83 17.41
C LEU A 9 -9.20 -22.98 16.56
N ASP A 10 -10.25 -23.64 17.03
CA ASP A 10 -10.97 -24.60 16.21
C ASP A 10 -11.80 -23.90 15.15
N THR A 11 -11.32 -23.97 13.90
CA THR A 11 -12.00 -23.44 12.71
C THR A 11 -12.40 -24.55 11.74
N SER A 12 -12.39 -25.82 12.17
CA SER A 12 -12.72 -26.98 11.33
C SER A 12 -14.11 -26.88 10.71
N ARG A 13 -15.06 -26.27 11.41
CA ARG A 13 -16.45 -26.06 10.97
C ARG A 13 -16.71 -24.68 10.34
N ALA A 14 -15.66 -24.01 9.82
CA ALA A 14 -15.82 -22.67 9.24
C ALA A 14 -16.85 -22.64 8.09
N ARG A 15 -16.91 -23.70 7.26
CA ARG A 15 -17.88 -23.79 6.16
C ARG A 15 -19.32 -23.94 6.64
N GLU A 16 -19.54 -24.64 7.75
CA GLU A 16 -20.87 -24.83 8.35
C GLU A 16 -21.35 -23.57 9.10
N ALA A 17 -20.41 -22.76 9.59
CA ALA A 17 -20.70 -21.54 10.32
C ALA A 17 -21.20 -20.40 9.42
N VAL A 18 -20.92 -20.44 8.12
CA VAL A 18 -21.31 -19.39 7.17
C VAL A 18 -22.53 -19.84 6.38
N TRP A 19 -23.68 -19.24 6.68
CA TRP A 19 -24.92 -19.48 5.95
C TRP A 19 -25.01 -18.51 4.79
N LEU A 20 -24.83 -19.03 3.58
CA LEU A 20 -25.02 -18.23 2.38
C LEU A 20 -26.51 -17.94 2.18
N ASN A 21 -26.84 -16.70 1.85
CA ASN A 21 -28.20 -16.30 1.56
C ASN A 21 -28.54 -16.75 0.12
N PRO A 22 -29.48 -17.70 -0.06
CA PRO A 22 -29.86 -18.18 -1.39
C PRO A 22 -30.54 -17.11 -2.24
N PHE A 23 -31.04 -16.05 -1.61
CA PHE A 23 -31.65 -14.89 -2.28
C PHE A 23 -30.68 -13.71 -2.44
N GLY A 24 -29.43 -13.87 -2.00
CA GLY A 24 -28.40 -12.86 -2.16
C GLY A 24 -27.97 -12.73 -3.64
N THR A 25 -27.84 -11.51 -4.13
CA THR A 25 -27.40 -11.24 -5.49
C THR A 25 -26.01 -10.64 -5.52
N GLN A 26 -25.10 -11.26 -6.29
CA GLN A 26 -23.73 -10.78 -6.51
C GLN A 26 -23.60 -10.01 -7.83
N GLY A 27 -24.70 -9.57 -8.42
CA GLY A 27 -24.71 -8.94 -9.75
C GLY A 27 -23.77 -7.74 -9.83
N ILE A 28 -22.80 -7.85 -10.73
CA ILE A 28 -21.95 -6.75 -11.13
C ILE A 28 -22.68 -5.96 -12.20
N GLY A 29 -22.85 -4.65 -12.00
CA GLY A 29 -23.25 -3.74 -13.06
C GLY A 29 -24.63 -3.11 -12.98
N ASN A 30 -25.65 -3.71 -12.37
CA ASN A 30 -26.94 -3.07 -12.20
C ASN A 30 -27.37 -3.00 -10.73
N ALA A 31 -26.87 -2.00 -10.02
CA ALA A 31 -27.17 -1.79 -8.62
C ALA A 31 -28.68 -1.59 -8.33
N ALA A 32 -29.45 -1.10 -9.30
CA ALA A 32 -30.87 -0.88 -9.16
C ALA A 32 -31.69 -2.18 -9.17
N ALA A 33 -31.19 -3.23 -9.84
CA ALA A 33 -31.84 -4.54 -9.91
C ALA A 33 -31.56 -5.44 -8.71
N LEU A 34 -30.64 -5.05 -7.80
CA LEU A 34 -30.22 -5.85 -6.66
C LEU A 34 -31.14 -5.63 -5.46
N VAL A 35 -32.14 -6.46 -5.32
CA VAL A 35 -33.12 -6.37 -4.22
C VAL A 35 -32.51 -6.81 -2.89
N ASN A 36 -31.62 -7.82 -2.89
CA ASN A 36 -31.01 -8.34 -1.68
C ASN A 36 -29.49 -8.47 -1.83
N ARG A 37 -28.76 -7.57 -1.17
CA ARG A 37 -27.30 -7.51 -1.18
C ARG A 37 -26.65 -8.25 -0.02
N ASN A 38 -27.45 -8.78 0.89
CA ASN A 38 -26.94 -9.51 2.03
C ASN A 38 -26.53 -10.93 1.59
N GLN A 39 -25.23 -11.19 1.54
CA GLN A 39 -24.67 -12.46 1.06
C GLN A 39 -24.70 -13.56 2.13
N VAL A 40 -24.84 -13.18 3.40
CA VAL A 40 -24.74 -14.11 4.53
C VAL A 40 -25.94 -13.89 5.46
N ILE A 41 -26.55 -14.98 5.89
CA ILE A 41 -27.58 -14.96 6.92
C ILE A 41 -26.88 -15.00 8.28
N HIS A 42 -27.02 -13.94 9.05
CA HIS A 42 -26.48 -13.84 10.40
C HIS A 42 -27.34 -14.60 11.40
N THR A 43 -26.67 -15.33 12.29
CA THR A 43 -27.33 -16.16 13.32
C THR A 43 -26.89 -15.75 14.73
N THR A 44 -27.58 -16.25 15.74
CA THR A 44 -27.21 -16.05 17.15
C THR A 44 -25.86 -16.64 17.51
N ALA A 45 -25.34 -17.58 16.71
CA ALA A 45 -23.98 -18.14 16.89
C ALA A 45 -22.87 -17.10 16.70
N GLU A 46 -23.16 -15.97 16.01
CA GLU A 46 -22.24 -14.85 15.83
C GLU A 46 -22.24 -13.85 16.99
N ALA A 47 -23.15 -14.03 17.97
CA ALA A 47 -23.27 -13.15 19.10
C ALA A 47 -22.11 -13.36 20.11
N TRP A 48 -21.87 -12.34 20.92
CA TRP A 48 -20.93 -12.43 22.05
C TRP A 48 -21.45 -13.43 23.11
N PRO A 49 -20.54 -14.25 23.72
CA PRO A 49 -19.10 -14.35 23.54
C PRO A 49 -18.71 -15.16 22.29
N TRP A 50 -17.86 -14.57 21.43
CA TRP A 50 -17.40 -15.22 20.21
C TRP A 50 -16.57 -16.46 20.50
N ARG A 51 -16.76 -17.51 19.72
CA ARG A 51 -16.02 -18.79 19.82
C ARG A 51 -15.64 -19.32 18.43
N GLY A 52 -14.63 -20.19 18.39
CA GLY A 52 -14.22 -20.89 17.16
C GLY A 52 -14.04 -19.96 15.97
N THR A 53 -14.72 -20.22 14.87
CA THR A 53 -14.65 -19.46 13.62
C THR A 53 -15.00 -17.98 13.77
N PHE A 54 -16.02 -17.66 14.59
CA PHE A 54 -16.42 -16.25 14.78
C PHE A 54 -15.38 -15.47 15.58
N LEU A 55 -14.77 -16.08 16.60
CA LEU A 55 -13.64 -15.47 17.31
C LEU A 55 -12.45 -15.26 16.35
N ALA A 56 -12.14 -16.26 15.52
CA ALA A 56 -11.08 -16.15 14.53
C ALA A 56 -11.33 -14.96 13.58
N ALA A 57 -12.54 -14.81 13.06
CA ALA A 57 -12.91 -13.71 12.17
C ALA A 57 -12.73 -12.33 12.84
N HIS A 58 -13.14 -12.20 14.12
CA HIS A 58 -12.98 -10.95 14.86
C HIS A 58 -11.52 -10.63 15.18
N LEU A 59 -10.71 -11.64 15.53
CA LEU A 59 -9.26 -11.43 15.73
C LEU A 59 -8.55 -11.02 14.46
N LEU A 60 -8.92 -11.60 13.30
CA LEU A 60 -8.36 -11.19 12.01
C LEU A 60 -8.75 -9.76 11.62
N ARG A 61 -10.01 -9.35 11.91
CA ARG A 61 -10.46 -7.97 11.72
C ARG A 61 -9.73 -6.99 12.64
N LEU A 62 -9.56 -7.36 13.91
CA LEU A 62 -8.77 -6.55 14.84
C LEU A 62 -7.33 -6.40 14.35
N PHE A 63 -6.70 -7.47 13.87
CA PHE A 63 -5.36 -7.41 13.31
C PHE A 63 -5.31 -6.49 12.08
N ALA A 64 -6.28 -6.58 11.16
CA ALA A 64 -6.38 -5.68 10.02
C ALA A 64 -6.53 -4.21 10.45
N THR A 65 -7.34 -3.94 11.48
CA THR A 65 -7.50 -2.59 12.07
C THR A 65 -6.20 -2.07 12.69
N LEU A 66 -5.44 -2.92 13.38
CA LEU A 66 -4.13 -2.55 13.93
C LEU A 66 -3.11 -2.23 12.83
N LEU A 67 -3.14 -2.96 11.71
CA LEU A 67 -2.34 -2.61 10.52
C LEU A 67 -2.75 -1.26 9.94
N GLY A 68 -4.05 -0.95 9.95
CA GLY A 68 -4.57 0.37 9.58
C GLY A 68 -4.04 1.49 10.47
N LEU A 69 -4.04 1.28 11.78
CA LEU A 69 -3.43 2.22 12.73
C LEU A 69 -1.92 2.40 12.45
N GLY A 70 -1.20 1.30 12.22
CA GLY A 70 0.22 1.35 11.82
C GLY A 70 0.44 2.13 10.53
N THR A 71 -0.46 1.99 9.54
CA THR A 71 -0.45 2.77 8.31
C THR A 71 -0.60 4.27 8.58
N LEU A 72 -1.58 4.66 9.40
CA LEU A 72 -1.81 6.07 9.77
C LEU A 72 -0.59 6.66 10.49
N LEU A 73 0.01 5.91 11.42
CA LEU A 73 1.26 6.32 12.08
C LEU A 73 2.41 6.47 11.08
N GLY A 74 2.52 5.54 10.12
CA GLY A 74 3.52 5.61 9.03
C GLY A 74 3.35 6.86 8.17
N ILE A 75 2.12 7.24 7.82
CA ILE A 75 1.80 8.47 7.08
C ILE A 75 2.19 9.69 7.91
N TYR A 76 1.79 9.74 9.19
CA TYR A 76 2.13 10.83 10.09
C TYR A 76 3.63 11.04 10.18
N HIS A 77 4.39 9.97 10.44
CA HIS A 77 5.85 10.05 10.55
C HIS A 77 6.52 10.39 9.23
N SER A 78 6.01 9.91 8.09
CA SER A 78 6.50 10.30 6.76
C SER A 78 6.36 11.80 6.52
N ALA A 79 5.19 12.35 6.83
CA ALA A 79 4.92 13.76 6.71
C ALA A 79 5.77 14.60 7.71
N ARG A 80 5.98 14.09 8.94
CA ARG A 80 6.87 14.74 9.93
C ARG A 80 8.33 14.79 9.47
N LEU A 81 8.81 13.78 8.76
CA LEU A 81 10.15 13.82 8.17
C LEU A 81 10.27 14.89 7.09
N LEU A 82 9.22 15.07 6.27
CA LEU A 82 9.22 16.05 5.17
C LEU A 82 9.01 17.49 5.68
N TRP A 83 8.18 17.68 6.72
CA TRP A 83 7.84 18.97 7.31
C TRP A 83 8.01 18.98 8.83
N PRO A 84 9.28 18.95 9.33
CA PRO A 84 9.55 18.80 10.76
C PRO A 84 9.05 19.96 11.62
N GLN A 85 8.94 21.18 11.06
CA GLN A 85 8.49 22.37 11.76
C GLN A 85 6.97 22.59 11.72
N ARG A 86 6.24 21.76 10.98
CA ARG A 86 4.80 21.86 10.82
C ARG A 86 4.16 20.63 11.46
N PHE A 87 3.19 20.83 12.35
CA PHE A 87 2.40 19.74 12.93
C PHE A 87 1.07 19.54 12.21
N ASP A 88 0.56 20.60 11.63
CA ASP A 88 -0.71 20.64 10.91
C ASP A 88 -0.70 19.78 9.63
N ILE A 89 0.40 19.81 8.86
CA ILE A 89 0.53 19.02 7.63
C ILE A 89 0.48 17.50 7.92
N PRO A 90 1.28 16.94 8.87
CA PRO A 90 1.17 15.53 9.24
C PRO A 90 -0.21 15.14 9.76
N LEU A 91 -0.84 15.99 10.56
CA LEU A 91 -2.20 15.73 11.06
C LEU A 91 -3.21 15.71 9.92
N LEU A 92 -3.18 16.70 9.02
CA LEU A 92 -4.09 16.79 7.88
C LEU A 92 -3.91 15.58 6.93
N ALA A 93 -2.66 15.24 6.60
CA ALA A 93 -2.36 14.07 5.75
C ALA A 93 -2.91 12.77 6.35
N THR A 94 -2.71 12.59 7.67
CA THR A 94 -3.21 11.41 8.39
C THR A 94 -4.73 11.42 8.46
N ALA A 95 -5.35 12.56 8.77
CA ALA A 95 -6.80 12.69 8.84
C ALA A 95 -7.48 12.42 7.49
N LEU A 96 -6.94 12.92 6.39
CA LEU A 96 -7.46 12.65 5.05
C LEU A 96 -7.54 11.14 4.78
N VAL A 97 -6.51 10.37 5.15
CA VAL A 97 -6.53 8.91 4.95
C VAL A 97 -7.42 8.23 5.98
N ALA A 98 -7.41 8.67 7.25
CA ALA A 98 -8.24 8.08 8.31
C ALA A 98 -9.75 8.24 8.02
N PHE A 99 -10.16 9.31 7.35
CA PHE A 99 -11.56 9.53 6.97
C PHE A 99 -11.90 9.03 5.55
N LEU A 100 -10.93 8.45 4.82
CA LEU A 100 -11.19 7.86 3.52
C LEU A 100 -12.03 6.58 3.67
N PRO A 101 -13.28 6.53 3.13
CA PRO A 101 -14.16 5.39 3.35
C PRO A 101 -13.58 4.06 2.85
N GLN A 102 -12.88 4.08 1.72
CA GLN A 102 -12.23 2.89 1.16
C GLN A 102 -11.12 2.36 2.09
N PHE A 103 -10.35 3.24 2.72
CA PHE A 103 -9.32 2.85 3.69
C PHE A 103 -9.95 2.12 4.88
N ASN A 104 -11.02 2.66 5.44
CA ASN A 104 -11.72 2.04 6.57
C ASN A 104 -12.35 0.69 6.19
N PHE A 105 -12.96 0.60 5.01
CA PHE A 105 -13.51 -0.65 4.51
C PHE A 105 -12.44 -1.73 4.37
N GLN A 106 -11.30 -1.41 3.76
CA GLN A 106 -10.20 -2.36 3.58
C GLN A 106 -9.63 -2.86 4.92
N HIS A 107 -9.52 -2.00 5.92
CA HIS A 107 -8.97 -2.36 7.24
C HIS A 107 -10.02 -2.97 8.19
N ALA A 108 -11.31 -2.97 7.82
CA ALA A 108 -12.35 -3.73 8.51
C ALA A 108 -12.56 -5.13 7.91
N ALA A 109 -12.06 -5.38 6.71
CA ALA A 109 -12.19 -6.65 6.01
C ALA A 109 -11.05 -7.62 6.35
N VAL A 110 -11.34 -8.93 6.23
CA VAL A 110 -10.31 -9.97 6.30
C VAL A 110 -9.78 -10.22 4.89
N SER A 111 -8.67 -9.57 4.57
CA SER A 111 -7.97 -9.71 3.29
C SER A 111 -6.46 -9.54 3.47
N ASN A 112 -5.69 -9.67 2.40
CA ASN A 112 -4.25 -9.35 2.40
C ASN A 112 -3.97 -7.86 2.17
N ASP A 113 -4.99 -7.06 1.85
CA ASP A 113 -4.85 -5.63 1.54
C ASP A 113 -4.34 -4.80 2.72
N PRO A 114 -4.83 -4.95 3.97
CA PRO A 114 -4.29 -4.22 5.11
C PRO A 114 -2.77 -4.40 5.28
N LEU A 115 -2.27 -5.61 5.09
CA LEU A 115 -0.85 -5.91 5.26
C LEU A 115 0.01 -5.27 4.16
N ILE A 116 -0.40 -5.38 2.88
CA ILE A 116 0.35 -4.74 1.79
C ILE A 116 0.31 -3.22 1.89
N ILE A 117 -0.81 -2.60 2.29
CA ILE A 117 -0.93 -1.16 2.49
C ILE A 117 0.03 -0.69 3.61
N PHE A 118 0.03 -1.38 4.75
CA PHE A 118 0.94 -1.09 5.86
C PHE A 118 2.41 -1.21 5.44
N LEU A 119 2.80 -2.31 4.81
CA LEU A 119 4.18 -2.55 4.37
C LEU A 119 4.62 -1.56 3.28
N SER A 120 3.73 -1.19 2.37
CA SER A 120 4.00 -0.15 1.37
C SER A 120 4.25 1.20 2.02
N THR A 121 3.43 1.56 3.00
CA THR A 121 3.61 2.81 3.76
C THR A 121 4.92 2.80 4.54
N ALA A 122 5.27 1.68 5.17
CA ALA A 122 6.54 1.52 5.87
C ALA A 122 7.74 1.62 4.91
N ALA A 123 7.66 1.03 3.71
CA ALA A 123 8.69 1.15 2.70
C ALA A 123 8.86 2.60 2.21
N LEU A 124 7.77 3.32 1.97
CA LEU A 124 7.81 4.75 1.61
C LEU A 124 8.42 5.60 2.72
N TRP A 125 8.04 5.37 3.98
CA TRP A 125 8.67 6.03 5.12
C TRP A 125 10.17 5.77 5.20
N GLN A 126 10.62 4.51 5.00
CA GLN A 126 12.03 4.14 4.98
C GLN A 126 12.78 4.80 3.81
N LEU A 127 12.16 4.95 2.64
CA LEU A 127 12.75 5.66 1.51
C LEU A 127 12.93 7.15 1.79
N ILE A 128 11.95 7.82 2.40
CA ILE A 128 12.07 9.21 2.84
C ILE A 128 13.21 9.34 3.88
N TRP A 129 13.29 8.42 4.82
CA TRP A 129 14.37 8.37 5.81
C TRP A 129 15.74 8.16 5.18
N LEU A 130 15.84 7.30 4.15
CA LEU A 130 17.06 7.12 3.35
C LEU A 130 17.41 8.38 2.55
N TRP A 131 16.41 9.12 2.05
CA TRP A 131 16.64 10.37 1.31
C TRP A 131 17.28 11.45 2.17
N GLN A 132 16.87 11.57 3.42
CA GLN A 132 17.32 12.60 4.33
C GLN A 132 18.61 12.24 5.11
N GLY A 133 18.97 10.97 5.13
CA GLY A 133 20.10 10.50 5.91
C GLY A 133 21.05 9.60 5.13
N PRO A 134 22.07 9.02 5.81
CA PRO A 134 23.05 8.17 5.16
C PRO A 134 22.42 6.87 4.66
N VAL A 135 22.85 6.41 3.49
CA VAL A 135 22.51 5.10 2.95
C VAL A 135 23.41 4.06 3.61
N THR A 136 22.92 3.38 4.64
CA THR A 136 23.65 2.34 5.37
C THR A 136 23.13 0.95 5.05
N ALA A 137 23.97 -0.08 5.22
CA ALA A 137 23.60 -1.49 5.05
C ALA A 137 22.35 -1.86 5.87
N ARG A 138 22.27 -1.41 7.14
CA ARG A 138 21.13 -1.66 8.03
C ARG A 138 19.82 -1.08 7.47
N ARG A 139 19.84 0.16 6.95
CA ARG A 139 18.65 0.81 6.39
C ARG A 139 18.19 0.12 5.10
N LEU A 140 19.14 -0.27 4.24
CA LEU A 140 18.85 -1.02 3.03
C LEU A 140 18.28 -2.41 3.35
N LEU A 141 18.85 -3.09 4.35
CA LEU A 141 18.36 -4.40 4.80
C LEU A 141 16.93 -4.32 5.34
N LEU A 142 16.64 -3.32 6.18
CA LEU A 142 15.27 -3.09 6.68
C LEU A 142 14.29 -2.83 5.52
N LEU A 143 14.68 -2.02 4.55
CA LEU A 143 13.87 -1.77 3.35
C LEU A 143 13.67 -3.06 2.54
N GLY A 144 14.72 -3.85 2.33
CA GLY A 144 14.66 -5.13 1.64
C GLY A 144 13.72 -6.13 2.32
N ILE A 145 13.80 -6.24 3.65
CA ILE A 145 12.89 -7.09 4.44
C ILE A 145 11.44 -6.59 4.29
N THR A 146 11.21 -5.29 4.41
CA THR A 146 9.86 -4.70 4.28
C THR A 146 9.27 -4.98 2.89
N ILE A 147 10.05 -4.78 1.83
CA ILE A 147 9.62 -5.07 0.45
C ILE A 147 9.43 -6.56 0.23
N GLY A 148 10.29 -7.41 0.77
CA GLY A 148 10.16 -8.87 0.68
C GLY A 148 8.87 -9.37 1.35
N LEU A 149 8.54 -8.85 2.52
CA LEU A 149 7.26 -9.15 3.20
C LEU A 149 6.06 -8.62 2.40
N ALA A 150 6.18 -7.44 1.78
CA ALA A 150 5.15 -6.89 0.91
C ALA A 150 4.91 -7.78 -0.33
N ALA A 151 5.98 -8.24 -0.99
CA ALA A 151 5.92 -9.14 -2.13
C ALA A 151 5.34 -10.52 -1.76
N LEU A 152 5.66 -11.02 -0.56
CA LEU A 152 5.08 -12.25 -0.02
C LEU A 152 3.59 -12.09 0.31
N SER A 153 3.18 -10.89 0.75
CA SER A 153 1.77 -10.59 1.06
C SER A 153 0.90 -10.50 -0.20
N LYS A 154 1.43 -9.85 -1.23
CA LYS A 154 0.74 -9.66 -2.52
C LYS A 154 1.76 -9.45 -3.63
N ASN A 155 1.59 -10.11 -4.78
CA ASN A 155 2.52 -9.99 -5.91
C ASN A 155 2.81 -8.54 -6.33
N ALA A 156 1.82 -7.64 -6.19
CA ALA A 156 2.00 -6.21 -6.46
C ALA A 156 3.10 -5.56 -5.59
N GLY A 157 3.47 -6.16 -4.44
CA GLY A 157 4.56 -5.69 -3.59
C GLY A 157 5.93 -5.67 -4.29
N VAL A 158 6.10 -6.47 -5.37
CA VAL A 158 7.32 -6.42 -6.21
C VAL A 158 7.53 -5.04 -6.84
N LEU A 159 6.46 -4.31 -7.14
CA LEU A 159 6.56 -2.97 -7.72
C LEU A 159 7.29 -1.99 -6.78
N LEU A 160 7.24 -2.22 -5.46
CA LEU A 160 8.00 -1.44 -4.49
C LEU A 160 9.52 -1.60 -4.69
N LEU A 161 9.98 -2.77 -5.14
CA LEU A 161 11.40 -2.99 -5.44
C LEU A 161 11.85 -2.12 -6.60
N LEU A 162 11.07 -2.05 -7.68
CA LEU A 162 11.36 -1.19 -8.84
C LEU A 162 11.34 0.28 -8.43
N PHE A 163 10.34 0.68 -7.66
CA PHE A 163 10.24 2.04 -7.13
C PHE A 163 11.43 2.39 -6.23
N ALA A 164 11.80 1.51 -5.30
CA ALA A 164 12.94 1.70 -4.42
C ALA A 164 14.26 1.77 -5.18
N ALA A 165 14.47 0.91 -6.18
CA ALA A 165 15.67 0.93 -7.01
C ALA A 165 15.80 2.26 -7.79
N GLY A 166 14.70 2.72 -8.42
CA GLY A 166 14.66 4.01 -9.12
C GLY A 166 14.93 5.19 -8.17
N PHE A 167 14.31 5.18 -7.00
CA PHE A 167 14.48 6.20 -5.97
C PHE A 167 15.94 6.27 -5.48
N LEU A 168 16.55 5.12 -5.19
CA LEU A 168 17.94 5.04 -4.76
C LEU A 168 18.90 5.46 -5.88
N ALA A 169 18.60 5.13 -7.14
CA ALA A 169 19.38 5.59 -8.28
C ALA A 169 19.38 7.13 -8.38
N VAL A 170 18.21 7.77 -8.31
CA VAL A 170 18.07 9.23 -8.31
C VAL A 170 18.82 9.84 -7.12
N ARG A 171 18.70 9.24 -5.93
CA ARG A 171 19.42 9.71 -4.74
C ARG A 171 20.94 9.67 -4.94
N ARG A 172 21.46 8.62 -5.58
CA ARG A 172 22.90 8.48 -5.85
C ARG A 172 23.40 9.45 -6.93
N LEU A 173 22.60 9.69 -7.95
CA LEU A 173 22.93 10.71 -8.95
C LEU A 173 23.06 12.10 -8.32
N LYS A 174 22.21 12.41 -7.33
CA LYS A 174 22.29 13.65 -6.55
C LYS A 174 23.58 13.76 -5.74
N ASP A 175 24.10 12.67 -5.18
CA ASP A 175 25.35 12.67 -4.38
C ASP A 175 26.61 12.90 -5.23
N GLY A 176 26.48 12.96 -6.56
CA GLY A 176 27.55 13.17 -7.51
C GLY A 176 28.23 11.88 -7.98
N LEU A 177 28.75 11.91 -9.21
CA LEU A 177 29.36 10.75 -9.87
C LEU A 177 30.90 10.76 -9.84
N ASN A 178 31.51 11.31 -8.79
CA ASN A 178 32.96 11.27 -8.65
C ASN A 178 33.42 9.80 -8.49
N ASN A 179 34.38 9.36 -9.35
CA ASN A 179 34.81 7.94 -9.44
C ASN A 179 33.66 6.95 -9.68
N TRP A 180 32.77 7.28 -10.61
CA TRP A 180 31.55 6.56 -10.92
C TRP A 180 31.68 5.03 -11.08
N PRO A 181 32.78 4.43 -11.67
CA PRO A 181 32.84 2.98 -11.80
C PRO A 181 32.91 2.25 -10.45
N LYS A 182 33.75 2.77 -9.50
CA LYS A 182 33.88 2.18 -8.16
C LYS A 182 32.61 2.39 -7.34
N GLN A 183 32.01 3.57 -7.45
CA GLN A 183 30.76 3.87 -6.76
C GLN A 183 29.62 3.00 -7.24
N LEU A 184 29.48 2.80 -8.56
CA LEU A 184 28.47 1.90 -9.12
C LEU A 184 28.66 0.45 -8.68
N ALA A 185 29.90 -0.05 -8.65
CA ALA A 185 30.18 -1.40 -8.18
C ALA A 185 29.82 -1.58 -6.69
N THR A 186 30.22 -0.65 -5.84
CA THR A 186 29.89 -0.69 -4.40
C THR A 186 28.41 -0.55 -4.15
N TRP A 187 27.77 0.39 -4.83
CA TRP A 187 26.33 0.62 -4.71
C TRP A 187 25.51 -0.55 -5.27
N GLY A 188 25.90 -1.08 -6.43
CA GLY A 188 25.27 -2.26 -7.02
C GLY A 188 25.33 -3.45 -6.08
N TRP A 189 26.50 -3.71 -5.49
CA TRP A 189 26.68 -4.77 -4.51
C TRP A 189 25.83 -4.56 -3.26
N GLN A 190 25.84 -3.36 -2.66
CA GLN A 190 25.03 -3.05 -1.49
C GLN A 190 23.53 -3.21 -1.78
N THR A 191 23.04 -2.75 -2.93
CA THR A 191 21.65 -2.90 -3.34
C THR A 191 21.30 -4.36 -3.58
N ALA A 192 22.18 -5.13 -4.23
CA ALA A 192 21.96 -6.56 -4.44
C ALA A 192 21.90 -7.33 -3.13
N VAL A 193 22.84 -7.11 -2.21
CA VAL A 193 22.93 -7.88 -0.96
C VAL A 193 21.91 -7.41 0.08
N TYR A 194 21.74 -6.12 0.26
CA TYR A 194 20.91 -5.62 1.37
C TYR A 194 19.47 -5.30 0.96
N LEU A 195 19.19 -5.11 -0.32
CA LEU A 195 17.84 -4.86 -0.80
C LEU A 195 17.24 -6.08 -1.54
N LEU A 196 17.92 -6.57 -2.58
CA LEU A 196 17.37 -7.63 -3.43
C LEU A 196 17.40 -9.00 -2.76
N LEU A 197 18.49 -9.38 -2.10
CA LEU A 197 18.62 -10.70 -1.47
C LEU A 197 17.54 -10.97 -0.41
N PRO A 198 17.19 -10.05 0.51
CA PRO A 198 16.07 -10.25 1.44
C PRO A 198 14.73 -10.47 0.73
N VAL A 199 14.47 -9.77 -0.38
CA VAL A 199 13.26 -9.96 -1.18
C VAL A 199 13.21 -11.37 -1.77
N LEU A 200 14.32 -11.84 -2.34
CA LEU A 200 14.42 -13.19 -2.90
C LEU A 200 14.30 -14.28 -1.83
N LEU A 201 14.90 -14.08 -0.67
CA LEU A 201 14.79 -15.04 0.45
C LEU A 201 13.37 -15.13 1.01
N LEU A 202 12.65 -14.01 1.07
CA LEU A 202 11.30 -13.96 1.64
C LEU A 202 10.23 -14.36 0.64
N ALA A 203 10.29 -13.91 -0.61
CA ALA A 203 9.26 -14.13 -1.62
C ALA A 203 9.65 -15.08 -2.76
N GLY A 204 10.95 -15.29 -3.00
CA GLY A 204 11.44 -16.05 -4.13
C GLY A 204 11.04 -17.53 -4.11
N TRP A 205 10.96 -18.15 -2.92
CA TRP A 205 10.48 -19.52 -2.77
C TRP A 205 9.02 -19.68 -3.23
N LEU A 206 8.16 -18.69 -2.97
CA LEU A 206 6.77 -18.70 -3.41
C LEU A 206 6.68 -18.57 -4.93
N TRP A 207 7.48 -17.68 -5.53
CA TRP A 207 7.54 -17.54 -6.98
C TRP A 207 8.05 -18.80 -7.66
N TRP A 208 9.10 -19.43 -7.11
CA TRP A 208 9.60 -20.71 -7.59
C TRP A 208 8.53 -21.81 -7.50
N HIS A 209 7.82 -21.88 -6.38
CA HIS A 209 6.72 -22.83 -6.19
C HIS A 209 5.57 -22.60 -7.20
N ASN A 210 5.18 -21.35 -7.42
CA ASN A 210 4.19 -21.02 -8.45
C ASN A 210 4.65 -21.42 -9.85
N TRP A 211 5.93 -21.18 -10.17
CA TRP A 211 6.49 -21.62 -11.45
C TRP A 211 6.41 -23.14 -11.63
N GLN A 212 6.74 -23.91 -10.62
CA GLN A 212 6.66 -25.38 -10.69
C GLN A 212 5.22 -25.87 -10.84
N LEU A 213 4.24 -25.24 -10.18
CA LEU A 213 2.85 -25.66 -10.23
C LEU A 213 2.10 -25.18 -11.48
N TYR A 214 2.36 -23.95 -11.92
CA TYR A 214 1.53 -23.27 -12.90
C TYR A 214 2.29 -22.81 -14.15
N GLY A 215 3.61 -22.94 -14.18
CA GLY A 215 4.45 -22.34 -15.24
C GLY A 215 4.40 -20.80 -15.27
N ASP A 216 3.98 -20.19 -14.18
CA ASP A 216 3.82 -18.74 -14.02
C ASP A 216 4.34 -18.31 -12.66
N TRP A 217 5.37 -17.46 -12.62
CA TRP A 217 6.02 -17.00 -11.39
C TRP A 217 5.05 -16.32 -10.41
N THR A 218 4.04 -15.66 -10.90
CA THR A 218 3.09 -14.88 -10.11
C THR A 218 1.75 -15.60 -9.90
N ALA A 219 1.53 -16.73 -10.57
CA ALA A 219 0.25 -17.42 -10.67
C ALA A 219 -0.91 -16.54 -11.17
N THR A 220 -0.60 -15.44 -11.88
CA THR A 220 -1.58 -14.47 -12.37
C THR A 220 -2.50 -15.08 -13.40
N ASN A 221 -1.97 -15.87 -14.34
CA ASN A 221 -2.78 -16.54 -15.36
C ASN A 221 -3.78 -17.52 -14.75
N GLN A 222 -3.37 -18.25 -13.70
CA GLN A 222 -4.25 -19.14 -12.97
C GLN A 222 -5.34 -18.38 -12.23
N PHE A 223 -4.98 -17.27 -11.59
CA PHE A 223 -5.95 -16.39 -10.92
C PHE A 223 -6.98 -15.82 -11.92
N ILE A 224 -6.53 -15.34 -13.08
CA ILE A 224 -7.42 -14.81 -14.13
C ILE A 224 -8.41 -15.87 -14.57
N ARG A 225 -7.96 -17.10 -14.83
CA ARG A 225 -8.84 -18.22 -15.21
C ARG A 225 -9.88 -18.55 -14.14
N LEU A 226 -9.48 -18.57 -12.86
CA LEU A 226 -10.38 -18.87 -11.74
C LEU A 226 -11.34 -17.71 -11.45
N ALA A 227 -10.91 -16.47 -11.63
CA ALA A 227 -11.74 -15.28 -11.41
C ALA A 227 -12.77 -15.01 -12.54
N GLY A 228 -12.79 -15.85 -13.58
CA GLY A 228 -13.83 -15.81 -14.60
C GLY A 228 -13.52 -14.90 -15.79
N GLY A 229 -12.24 -14.80 -16.17
CA GLY A 229 -12.02 -13.88 -17.23
C GLY A 229 -10.91 -14.16 -18.22
N ASP A 230 -11.15 -15.00 -19.22
CA ASP A 230 -10.52 -14.79 -20.53
C ASP A 230 -11.18 -13.57 -21.23
N ARG A 231 -11.14 -12.42 -20.54
CA ARG A 231 -11.67 -11.17 -21.10
C ARG A 231 -10.53 -10.48 -21.82
N GLU A 232 -10.50 -10.57 -23.11
CA GLU A 232 -9.65 -9.72 -23.95
C GLU A 232 -10.24 -8.31 -23.97
N PHE A 233 -9.71 -7.43 -23.11
CA PHE A 233 -10.09 -6.03 -23.12
C PHE A 233 -9.19 -5.23 -24.05
N THR A 234 -9.80 -4.49 -24.95
CA THR A 234 -9.10 -3.43 -25.67
C THR A 234 -8.78 -2.26 -24.73
N LEU A 235 -7.72 -1.50 -25.05
CA LEU A 235 -7.36 -0.29 -24.28
C LEU A 235 -8.55 0.68 -24.13
N TRP A 236 -9.39 0.81 -25.14
CA TRP A 236 -10.58 1.66 -25.12
C TRP A 236 -11.65 1.19 -24.13
N GLN A 237 -11.85 -0.11 -24.00
CA GLN A 237 -12.75 -0.68 -22.99
C GLN A 237 -12.22 -0.43 -21.58
N VAL A 238 -10.91 -0.59 -21.36
CA VAL A 238 -10.28 -0.27 -20.06
C VAL A 238 -10.42 1.22 -19.73
N LEU A 239 -10.23 2.11 -20.70
CA LEU A 239 -10.40 3.56 -20.51
C LEU A 239 -11.86 3.92 -20.24
N ALA A 240 -12.82 3.24 -20.87
CA ALA A 240 -14.24 3.44 -20.61
C ALA A 240 -14.62 3.06 -19.16
N GLU A 241 -13.95 2.07 -18.57
CA GLU A 241 -14.13 1.65 -17.16
C GLU A 241 -13.38 2.51 -16.15
N SER A 242 -12.58 3.51 -16.59
CA SER A 242 -11.77 4.38 -15.72
C SER A 242 -12.59 5.09 -14.64
N SER A 243 -13.86 5.40 -14.88
CA SER A 243 -14.75 5.97 -13.87
C SER A 243 -15.00 5.02 -12.69
N GLY A 244 -15.08 3.72 -12.95
CA GLY A 244 -15.17 2.68 -11.92
C GLY A 244 -13.89 2.59 -11.09
N LEU A 245 -12.74 2.59 -11.75
CA LEU A 245 -11.42 2.64 -11.09
C LEU A 245 -11.28 3.89 -10.21
N TRP A 246 -11.68 5.05 -10.74
CA TRP A 246 -11.65 6.30 -9.97
C TRP A 246 -12.51 6.23 -8.71
N ARG A 247 -13.75 5.73 -8.81
CA ARG A 247 -14.63 5.55 -7.66
C ARG A 247 -14.07 4.57 -6.64
N SER A 248 -13.42 3.50 -7.08
CA SER A 248 -12.84 2.48 -6.20
C SER A 248 -11.69 3.01 -5.33
N LEU A 249 -11.07 4.12 -5.69
CA LEU A 249 -10.07 4.78 -4.84
C LEU A 249 -10.69 5.35 -3.55
N PHE A 250 -11.98 5.69 -3.58
CA PHE A 250 -12.60 6.44 -2.50
C PHE A 250 -13.66 5.65 -1.72
N ALA A 251 -14.59 4.99 -2.39
CA ALA A 251 -15.74 4.37 -1.70
C ALA A 251 -16.50 3.37 -2.60
N VAL A 252 -15.93 2.21 -2.85
CA VAL A 252 -16.62 1.09 -3.48
C VAL A 252 -16.50 -0.12 -2.57
N PHE A 253 -17.62 -0.67 -2.13
CA PHE A 253 -17.67 -1.68 -1.09
C PHE A 253 -18.22 -3.01 -1.62
N GLY A 254 -18.18 -4.04 -0.77
CA GLY A 254 -18.61 -5.38 -1.12
C GLY A 254 -17.75 -5.97 -2.24
N TRP A 255 -18.39 -6.56 -3.23
CA TRP A 255 -17.78 -7.10 -4.45
C TRP A 255 -17.82 -6.07 -5.59
N PHE A 256 -17.44 -4.82 -5.32
CA PHE A 256 -17.56 -3.68 -6.22
C PHE A 256 -19.01 -3.34 -6.65
N ASN A 257 -19.99 -3.75 -5.84
CA ASN A 257 -21.43 -3.60 -6.11
C ASN A 257 -22.13 -2.62 -5.16
N LEU A 258 -21.45 -2.11 -4.14
CA LEU A 258 -22.00 -1.13 -3.21
C LEU A 258 -21.30 0.19 -3.40
N LEU A 259 -22.01 1.13 -4.02
CA LEU A 259 -21.50 2.47 -4.25
C LEU A 259 -21.94 3.41 -3.12
N ALA A 260 -21.06 4.34 -2.74
CA ALA A 260 -21.41 5.45 -1.86
C ALA A 260 -22.33 6.45 -2.58
N PRO A 261 -23.03 7.32 -1.83
CA PRO A 261 -23.75 8.44 -2.44
C PRO A 261 -22.84 9.34 -3.26
N ALA A 262 -23.36 9.94 -4.33
CA ALA A 262 -22.58 10.71 -5.31
C ALA A 262 -21.73 11.84 -4.69
N TRP A 263 -22.24 12.49 -3.66
CA TRP A 263 -21.52 13.60 -2.98
C TRP A 263 -20.18 13.15 -2.38
N VAL A 264 -20.03 11.88 -1.96
CA VAL A 264 -18.77 11.34 -1.45
C VAL A 264 -17.69 11.39 -2.52
N TYR A 265 -18.03 10.98 -3.75
CA TYR A 265 -17.09 11.03 -4.87
C TYR A 265 -16.74 12.46 -5.28
N TRP A 266 -17.70 13.37 -5.27
CA TRP A 266 -17.44 14.79 -5.54
C TRP A 266 -16.50 15.40 -4.52
N LEU A 267 -16.72 15.12 -3.23
CA LEU A 267 -15.86 15.61 -2.14
C LEU A 267 -14.41 15.12 -2.33
N TRP A 268 -14.23 13.82 -2.45
CA TRP A 268 -12.89 13.24 -2.55
C TRP A 268 -12.20 13.58 -3.87
N SER A 269 -12.93 13.65 -4.97
CA SER A 269 -12.38 14.13 -6.25
C SER A 269 -11.94 15.59 -6.16
N GLY A 270 -12.73 16.45 -5.51
CA GLY A 270 -12.36 17.83 -5.27
C GLY A 270 -11.08 17.97 -4.45
N LEU A 271 -10.96 17.21 -3.35
CA LEU A 271 -9.73 17.18 -2.54
C LEU A 271 -8.53 16.67 -3.33
N ALA A 272 -8.71 15.64 -4.17
CA ALA A 272 -7.65 15.11 -5.03
C ALA A 272 -7.18 16.15 -6.07
N VAL A 273 -8.11 16.87 -6.68
CA VAL A 273 -7.79 17.97 -7.63
C VAL A 273 -7.04 19.10 -6.93
N VAL A 274 -7.47 19.53 -5.75
CA VAL A 274 -6.75 20.55 -4.95
C VAL A 274 -5.34 20.10 -4.63
N GLY A 275 -5.16 18.83 -4.21
CA GLY A 275 -3.85 18.26 -3.95
C GLY A 275 -2.97 18.23 -5.20
N LEU A 276 -3.51 17.81 -6.35
CA LEU A 276 -2.80 17.78 -7.63
C LEU A 276 -2.36 19.17 -8.08
N VAL A 277 -3.26 20.17 -7.98
CA VAL A 277 -2.93 21.56 -8.29
C VAL A 277 -1.81 22.07 -7.37
N GLY A 278 -1.84 21.70 -6.08
CA GLY A 278 -0.77 22.02 -5.14
C GLY A 278 0.58 21.45 -5.55
N ILE A 279 0.63 20.16 -5.93
CA ILE A 279 1.85 19.49 -6.42
C ILE A 279 2.36 20.17 -7.71
N VAL A 280 1.47 20.41 -8.69
CA VAL A 280 1.84 21.05 -9.95
C VAL A 280 2.42 22.44 -9.71
N ARG A 281 1.78 23.26 -8.86
CA ARG A 281 2.29 24.59 -8.50
C ARG A 281 3.65 24.52 -7.81
N TRP A 282 3.84 23.57 -6.92
CA TRP A 282 5.12 23.36 -6.24
C TRP A 282 6.22 22.99 -7.25
N VAL A 283 5.97 22.01 -8.11
CA VAL A 283 6.93 21.58 -9.15
C VAL A 283 7.26 22.74 -10.11
N ILE A 284 6.25 23.48 -10.62
CA ILE A 284 6.47 24.62 -11.52
C ILE A 284 7.18 25.77 -10.80
N GLY A 285 6.88 26.01 -9.53
CA GLY A 285 7.55 27.02 -8.71
C GLY A 285 9.04 26.73 -8.59
N ASP A 286 9.42 25.50 -8.28
CA ASP A 286 10.83 25.08 -8.24
C ASP A 286 11.52 25.21 -9.62
N TRP A 287 10.84 24.84 -10.72
CA TRP A 287 11.38 25.00 -12.07
C TRP A 287 11.64 26.47 -12.44
N ARG A 288 10.80 27.40 -12.01
CA ARG A 288 11.01 28.86 -12.23
C ARG A 288 12.24 29.37 -11.49
N LEU A 289 12.50 28.88 -10.28
CA LEU A 289 13.72 29.18 -9.53
C LEU A 289 14.97 28.62 -10.23
N VAL A 290 14.89 27.42 -10.82
CA VAL A 290 15.99 26.82 -11.59
C VAL A 290 16.30 27.58 -12.87
N ILE A 291 15.28 28.08 -13.57
CA ILE A 291 15.47 28.78 -14.85
C ILE A 291 15.83 30.27 -14.62
N GLY A 292 15.35 30.87 -13.52
CA GLY A 292 15.52 32.30 -13.23
C GLY A 292 16.83 32.69 -12.53
N THR A 293 17.53 31.76 -11.92
CA THR A 293 18.80 32.04 -11.20
C THR A 293 19.89 31.07 -11.63
N ARG A 294 20.77 31.56 -12.53
CA ARG A 294 21.98 30.82 -12.98
C ARG A 294 23.07 30.71 -11.88
N THR A 295 22.80 31.03 -10.62
CA THR A 295 23.81 31.16 -9.56
C THR A 295 23.57 30.40 -8.27
N GLU A 296 22.39 29.79 -8.03
CA GLU A 296 22.25 28.95 -6.83
C GLU A 296 21.41 27.69 -7.13
N SER A 297 21.92 26.53 -6.76
CA SER A 297 21.26 25.23 -6.93
C SER A 297 19.94 25.25 -6.15
N PRO A 298 18.77 24.95 -6.77
CA PRO A 298 17.46 24.98 -6.12
C PRO A 298 17.32 23.93 -4.98
N ILE A 299 18.26 23.03 -4.90
CA ILE A 299 18.31 21.99 -3.88
C ILE A 299 19.02 22.48 -2.59
N ALA A 300 19.71 23.62 -2.65
CA ALA A 300 20.34 24.24 -1.48
C ALA A 300 19.33 24.87 -0.51
N HIS A 301 18.08 25.09 -0.93
CA HIS A 301 16.99 25.62 -0.10
C HIS A 301 16.02 24.58 0.48
N LEU A 302 16.29 23.29 0.34
CA LEU A 302 15.80 22.35 1.35
C LEU A 302 16.57 22.70 2.61
N PRO A 303 15.91 23.27 3.65
CA PRO A 303 16.64 23.78 4.80
C PRO A 303 17.50 22.65 5.35
N SER A 304 18.80 22.93 5.50
CA SER A 304 19.72 22.19 6.37
C SER A 304 19.31 22.41 7.82
N LEU A 305 18.05 22.08 8.15
CA LEU A 305 17.46 22.19 9.48
C LEU A 305 17.57 20.86 10.21
N ILE A 306 18.80 20.42 10.44
CA ILE A 306 19.07 19.52 11.54
C ILE A 306 19.99 20.29 12.49
N PRO A 307 19.50 20.73 13.66
CA PRO A 307 20.40 21.09 14.74
C PRO A 307 21.18 19.84 15.14
N HIS A 308 22.51 19.94 15.15
CA HIS A 308 23.44 18.89 15.62
C HIS A 308 23.35 18.66 17.15
N SER A 309 22.13 18.60 17.72
CA SER A 309 21.97 18.30 19.14
C SER A 309 20.59 17.75 19.43
N LEU A 310 20.47 16.43 19.30
CA LEU A 310 19.49 15.68 20.07
C LEU A 310 20.20 14.43 20.60
N PRO A 311 20.28 14.27 21.93
CA PRO A 311 20.88 13.08 22.52
C PRO A 311 19.99 11.88 22.27
N LEU A 312 20.64 10.76 21.98
CA LEU A 312 20.10 9.42 22.03
C LEU A 312 19.34 9.19 23.35
N LEU A 313 18.04 9.03 23.26
CA LEU A 313 17.26 8.32 24.26
C LEU A 313 16.24 7.44 23.54
N LEU A 314 16.53 6.11 23.63
CA LEU A 314 15.74 4.89 23.37
C LEU A 314 15.39 4.60 21.92
#